data_e8697ea7d520abd2d594b9996db79d0d
#
_entry.id   e8697ea7d520abd2d594b9996db79d0d
#
_cell.length_a   1.000
_cell.length_b   1.000
_cell.length_c   1.000
_cell.angle_alpha   90.00
_cell.angle_beta   90.00
_cell.angle_gamma   90.00
#
_symmetry.space_group_name_H-M   'P 1'
#
loop_
_entity.id
_entity.type
_entity.pdbx_description
1 polymer ?
#
loop_
_entity_poly.entity_id
_entity_poly.type
_entity_poly.pdbx_seq_one_letter_code
_entity_poly.pdbx_strand_id
1 'polypeptide(L)'
;MVKPIPHFRPSLALCAALALAGCATAIAPIEVTRFHIGNPATTGAVAVREMANNPDVGLEFRTYASAVGRELQRVGFTQSSDDGAEYVAYVSFRRAFRSPIDEGKRKPVSVGVGGAVGSGGYSGLGVGIGIDLSGPPKGMVTTELAVQMRRRADGVAIWEGRATTSAREGSPAAQPGLAAAKLASALLGGYPGESGRTITVK
;
A
#
# COMPACT_ATOMS: atom_id res chain seq x y z
N MET A 1 -54.43 15.07 -30.59
CA MET A 1 -53.25 14.29 -30.99
C MET A 1 -52.35 14.14 -29.76
N VAL A 2 -52.42 12.99 -29.07
CA VAL A 2 -51.61 12.71 -27.84
C VAL A 2 -50.44 11.88 -28.30
N LYS A 3 -49.20 12.38 -28.04
CA LYS A 3 -47.95 11.67 -28.34
C LYS A 3 -47.72 10.54 -27.28
N PRO A 4 -47.39 9.33 -27.67
CA PRO A 4 -47.09 8.26 -26.73
C PRO A 4 -45.76 8.52 -26.02
N ILE A 5 -45.72 8.37 -24.70
CA ILE A 5 -44.53 8.44 -23.84
C ILE A 5 -43.76 7.12 -24.01
N PRO A 6 -42.44 7.13 -24.30
CA PRO A 6 -41.67 5.90 -24.40
C PRO A 6 -41.51 5.26 -23.02
N HIS A 7 -41.99 4.02 -22.91
CA HIS A 7 -41.81 3.19 -21.71
C HIS A 7 -40.33 2.82 -21.57
N PHE A 8 -39.61 3.56 -20.72
CA PHE A 8 -38.23 3.25 -20.34
C PHE A 8 -38.21 1.91 -19.59
N ARG A 9 -37.62 0.89 -20.17
CA ARG A 9 -37.56 -0.46 -19.60
C ARG A 9 -36.61 -0.45 -18.39
N PRO A 10 -37.09 -0.61 -17.14
CA PRO A 10 -36.27 -0.50 -15.93
C PRO A 10 -35.21 -1.62 -15.83
N SER A 11 -35.39 -2.72 -16.58
CA SER A 11 -34.46 -3.85 -16.56
C SER A 11 -33.06 -3.49 -17.12
N LEU A 12 -32.96 -2.57 -18.07
CA LEU A 12 -31.68 -2.17 -18.66
C LEU A 12 -30.87 -1.28 -17.71
N ALA A 13 -31.53 -0.44 -16.91
CA ALA A 13 -30.92 0.42 -15.91
C ALA A 13 -30.35 -0.38 -14.72
N LEU A 14 -31.02 -1.46 -14.34
CA LEU A 14 -30.57 -2.33 -13.26
C LEU A 14 -29.32 -3.13 -13.63
N CYS A 15 -29.21 -3.61 -14.86
CA CYS A 15 -28.00 -4.29 -15.34
C CYS A 15 -26.79 -3.36 -15.46
N ALA A 16 -26.98 -2.09 -15.83
CA ALA A 16 -25.91 -1.08 -15.89
C ALA A 16 -25.40 -0.71 -14.49
N ALA A 17 -26.25 -0.65 -13.49
CA ALA A 17 -25.87 -0.35 -12.10
C ALA A 17 -25.03 -1.48 -11.46
N LEU A 18 -25.31 -2.74 -11.78
CA LEU A 18 -24.55 -3.89 -11.29
C LEU A 18 -23.13 -4.01 -11.90
N ALA A 19 -22.93 -3.49 -13.11
CA ALA A 19 -21.62 -3.51 -13.78
C ALA A 19 -20.59 -2.52 -13.17
N LEU A 20 -21.02 -1.50 -12.43
CA LEU A 20 -20.13 -0.52 -11.78
C LEU A 20 -19.61 -0.96 -10.40
N ALA A 21 -20.14 -2.01 -9.81
CA ALA A 21 -19.77 -2.46 -8.46
C ALA A 21 -18.45 -3.28 -8.39
N GLY A 22 -17.79 -3.53 -9.53
CA GLY A 22 -16.70 -4.52 -9.64
C GLY A 22 -15.28 -4.05 -9.39
N CYS A 23 -14.99 -2.78 -9.07
CA CYS A 23 -13.60 -2.27 -8.96
C CYS A 23 -13.19 -1.86 -7.55
N ALA A 24 -13.53 -2.64 -6.52
CA ALA A 24 -12.91 -2.47 -5.21
C ALA A 24 -11.49 -3.06 -5.25
N THR A 25 -10.49 -2.25 -5.55
CA THR A 25 -9.08 -2.63 -5.38
C THR A 25 -8.84 -2.91 -3.90
N ALA A 26 -8.49 -4.15 -3.56
CA ALA A 26 -8.14 -4.50 -2.19
C ALA A 26 -7.00 -3.60 -1.71
N ILE A 27 -7.26 -2.84 -0.65
CA ILE A 27 -6.25 -1.98 -0.01
C ILE A 27 -5.25 -2.92 0.66
N ALA A 28 -3.97 -2.81 0.30
CA ALA A 28 -2.93 -3.57 0.96
C ALA A 28 -2.86 -3.16 2.45
N PRO A 29 -2.90 -4.12 3.39
CA PRO A 29 -2.82 -3.82 4.81
C PRO A 29 -1.47 -3.21 5.15
N ILE A 30 -1.45 -2.35 6.18
CA ILE A 30 -0.25 -1.69 6.67
C ILE A 30 -0.02 -2.14 8.11
N GLU A 31 1.12 -2.74 8.38
CA GLU A 31 1.57 -3.06 9.73
C GLU A 31 2.28 -1.86 10.32
N VAL A 32 1.85 -1.44 11.50
CA VAL A 32 2.38 -0.26 12.19
C VAL A 32 2.82 -0.65 13.59
N THR A 33 4.06 -0.32 13.92
CA THR A 33 4.61 -0.45 15.28
C THR A 33 5.14 0.90 15.73
N ARG A 34 4.86 1.27 16.99
CA ARG A 34 5.26 2.55 17.58
C ARG A 34 5.89 2.33 18.92
N PHE A 35 6.88 3.15 19.26
CA PHE A 35 7.52 3.19 20.56
C PHE A 35 7.64 4.63 21.03
N HIS A 36 7.42 4.90 22.31
CA HIS A 36 7.62 6.22 22.89
C HIS A 36 7.93 6.15 24.38
N ILE A 37 8.53 7.21 24.89
CA ILE A 37 8.84 7.38 26.30
C ILE A 37 7.77 8.29 26.92
N GLY A 38 7.07 7.80 27.94
CA GLY A 38 6.04 8.55 28.64
C GLY A 38 4.96 9.10 27.73
N ASN A 39 4.59 10.37 27.92
CA ASN A 39 3.68 11.11 27.05
C ASN A 39 4.50 12.01 26.12
N PRO A 40 4.75 11.60 24.87
CA PRO A 40 5.46 12.45 23.92
C PRO A 40 4.65 13.71 23.59
N ALA A 41 5.36 14.77 23.20
CA ALA A 41 4.73 16.02 22.81
C ALA A 41 3.75 15.79 21.65
N THR A 42 2.57 16.41 21.71
CA THR A 42 1.55 16.35 20.66
C THR A 42 1.46 17.64 19.85
N THR A 43 2.22 18.65 20.21
CA THR A 43 2.32 19.95 19.53
C THR A 43 3.76 20.45 19.58
N GLY A 44 4.07 21.48 18.80
CA GLY A 44 5.37 22.13 18.76
C GLY A 44 5.88 22.30 17.34
N ALA A 45 6.98 23.05 17.22
CA ALA A 45 7.64 23.26 15.94
C ALA A 45 8.51 22.05 15.58
N VAL A 46 8.30 21.47 14.39
CA VAL A 46 9.02 20.28 13.92
C VAL A 46 9.68 20.50 12.56
N ALA A 47 10.94 20.12 12.46
CA ALA A 47 11.65 20.00 11.18
C ALA A 47 11.67 18.54 10.73
N VAL A 48 11.46 18.31 9.44
CA VAL A 48 11.56 16.96 8.84
C VAL A 48 12.93 16.81 8.19
N ARG A 49 13.68 15.81 8.60
CA ARG A 49 15.04 15.53 8.16
C ARG A 49 15.20 14.10 7.71
N GLU A 50 16.21 13.87 6.93
CA GLU A 50 16.64 12.54 6.58
C GLU A 50 17.29 11.83 7.77
N MET A 51 16.99 10.55 7.95
CA MET A 51 17.65 9.70 8.93
C MET A 51 19.06 9.34 8.42
N ALA A 52 20.05 9.39 9.30
CA ALA A 52 21.39 8.93 8.97
C ALA A 52 21.35 7.47 8.47
N ASN A 53 22.15 7.17 7.45
CA ASN A 53 22.21 5.86 6.78
C ASN A 53 20.92 5.45 6.04
N ASN A 54 20.11 6.39 5.61
CA ASN A 54 19.02 6.12 4.69
C ASN A 54 19.61 5.65 3.34
N PRO A 55 19.28 4.43 2.86
CA PRO A 55 19.87 3.89 1.65
C PRO A 55 19.42 4.60 0.37
N ASP A 56 18.25 5.27 0.41
CA ASP A 56 17.59 5.82 -0.76
C ASP A 56 17.40 7.35 -0.62
N VAL A 57 18.49 8.09 -0.80
CA VAL A 57 18.44 9.55 -0.78
C VAL A 57 18.24 10.11 -2.18
N GLY A 58 17.07 10.67 -2.45
CA GLY A 58 16.78 11.22 -3.75
C GLY A 58 15.44 11.95 -3.83
N LEU A 59 14.93 12.12 -5.05
CA LEU A 59 13.62 12.74 -5.27
C LEU A 59 12.49 11.92 -4.64
N GLU A 60 12.62 10.61 -4.59
CA GLU A 60 11.65 9.74 -3.94
C GLU A 60 11.58 10.00 -2.44
N PHE A 61 12.72 10.20 -1.76
CA PHE A 61 12.76 10.59 -0.35
C PHE A 61 11.90 11.83 -0.06
N ARG A 62 11.95 12.85 -0.92
CA ARG A 62 11.15 14.07 -0.76
C ARG A 62 9.64 13.78 -0.71
N THR A 63 9.19 12.76 -1.45
CA THR A 63 7.79 12.34 -1.45
C THR A 63 7.37 11.80 -0.08
N TYR A 64 8.21 10.95 0.54
CA TYR A 64 7.97 10.42 1.88
C TYR A 64 8.09 11.50 2.96
N ALA A 65 9.13 12.32 2.90
CA ALA A 65 9.32 13.43 3.83
C ALA A 65 8.15 14.43 3.82
N SER A 66 7.66 14.77 2.61
CA SER A 66 6.49 15.64 2.46
C SER A 66 5.20 14.99 2.99
N ALA A 67 5.03 13.68 2.81
CA ALA A 67 3.87 12.97 3.35
C ALA A 67 3.92 12.96 4.89
N VAL A 68 5.07 12.66 5.48
CA VAL A 68 5.29 12.72 6.94
C VAL A 68 5.03 14.13 7.48
N GLY A 69 5.56 15.18 6.81
CA GLY A 69 5.33 16.56 7.23
C GLY A 69 3.85 16.94 7.26
N ARG A 70 3.09 16.57 6.24
CA ARG A 70 1.62 16.81 6.22
C ARG A 70 0.90 16.09 7.36
N GLU A 71 1.27 14.85 7.65
CA GLU A 71 0.64 14.10 8.74
C GLU A 71 1.03 14.64 10.10
N LEU A 72 2.27 15.11 10.31
CA LEU A 72 2.69 15.80 11.52
C LEU A 72 1.86 17.07 11.76
N GLN A 73 1.59 17.85 10.69
CA GLN A 73 0.69 19.01 10.79
C GLN A 73 -0.73 18.60 11.19
N ARG A 74 -1.23 17.50 10.62
CA ARG A 74 -2.58 17.01 10.93
C ARG A 74 -2.74 16.55 12.38
N VAL A 75 -1.68 16.05 13.00
CA VAL A 75 -1.70 15.62 14.41
C VAL A 75 -1.29 16.70 15.40
N GLY A 76 -1.06 17.95 14.95
CA GLY A 76 -0.91 19.11 15.82
C GLY A 76 0.46 19.79 15.81
N PHE A 77 1.43 19.31 15.02
CA PHE A 77 2.74 19.98 14.91
C PHE A 77 2.73 21.08 13.86
N THR A 78 3.58 22.08 14.05
CA THR A 78 3.82 23.14 13.06
C THR A 78 5.14 22.88 12.35
N GLN A 79 5.12 22.81 11.02
CA GLN A 79 6.37 22.70 10.27
C GLN A 79 7.22 23.96 10.43
N SER A 80 8.50 23.77 10.70
CA SER A 80 9.48 24.84 10.86
C SER A 80 10.74 24.54 10.06
N SER A 81 11.51 25.58 9.77
CA SER A 81 12.91 25.43 9.38
C SER A 81 13.71 24.86 10.55
N ASP A 82 14.91 24.35 10.23
CA ASP A 82 15.72 23.68 11.24
C ASP A 82 16.01 24.51 12.49
N ASP A 83 16.35 25.79 12.32
CA ASP A 83 16.80 26.62 13.43
C ASP A 83 15.67 26.98 14.41
N GLY A 84 14.43 26.97 13.95
CA GLY A 84 13.26 27.27 14.78
C GLY A 84 12.53 26.03 15.32
N ALA A 85 12.99 24.83 15.00
CA ALA A 85 12.30 23.61 15.39
C ALA A 85 12.65 23.17 16.82
N GLU A 86 11.62 22.81 17.62
CA GLU A 86 11.77 22.18 18.93
C GLU A 86 12.05 20.68 18.81
N TYR A 87 11.52 20.09 17.74
CA TYR A 87 11.64 18.66 17.43
C TYR A 87 12.18 18.46 16.02
N VAL A 88 12.87 17.34 15.84
CA VAL A 88 13.33 16.89 14.53
C VAL A 88 12.75 15.51 14.26
N ALA A 89 11.98 15.39 13.19
CA ALA A 89 11.47 14.11 12.68
C ALA A 89 12.44 13.57 11.62
N TYR A 90 13.22 12.58 12.01
CA TYR A 90 14.10 11.87 11.10
C TYR A 90 13.32 10.79 10.35
N VAL A 91 13.38 10.83 9.02
CA VAL A 91 12.62 9.95 8.14
C VAL A 91 13.56 9.07 7.33
N SER A 92 13.24 7.80 7.24
CA SER A 92 13.84 6.89 6.26
C SER A 92 12.76 6.04 5.59
N PHE A 93 13.02 5.60 4.37
CA PHE A 93 12.18 4.64 3.70
C PHE A 93 13.05 3.58 3.01
N ARG A 94 12.47 2.40 2.81
CA ARG A 94 13.11 1.31 2.10
C ARG A 94 12.09 0.62 1.21
N ARG A 95 12.50 0.29 -0.01
CA ARG A 95 11.71 -0.52 -0.93
C ARG A 95 12.48 -1.78 -1.29
N ALA A 96 11.86 -2.92 -1.08
CA ALA A 96 12.40 -4.23 -1.42
C ALA A 96 11.51 -4.88 -2.47
N PHE A 97 12.13 -5.36 -3.54
CA PHE A 97 11.46 -6.11 -4.61
C PHE A 97 11.68 -7.59 -4.37
N ARG A 98 10.59 -8.33 -4.32
CA ARG A 98 10.63 -9.79 -4.29
C ARG A 98 10.05 -10.29 -5.61
N SER A 99 10.92 -10.83 -6.47
CA SER A 99 10.46 -11.54 -7.67
C SER A 99 9.67 -12.77 -7.25
N PRO A 100 8.65 -13.20 -8.03
CA PRO A 100 8.05 -14.51 -7.84
C PRO A 100 9.19 -15.53 -7.96
N ILE A 101 9.30 -16.40 -6.96
CA ILE A 101 10.18 -17.56 -7.08
C ILE A 101 9.62 -18.35 -8.26
N ASP A 102 10.48 -18.73 -9.21
CA ASP A 102 10.14 -19.60 -10.34
C ASP A 102 9.70 -20.98 -9.79
N GLU A 103 8.48 -21.07 -9.27
CA GLU A 103 7.83 -22.35 -9.05
C GLU A 103 7.39 -22.88 -10.42
N GLY A 104 8.37 -23.51 -11.11
CA GLY A 104 8.16 -24.20 -12.37
C GLY A 104 7.73 -23.24 -13.49
N LYS A 105 8.53 -23.11 -14.52
CA LYS A 105 8.19 -22.42 -15.76
C LYS A 105 6.79 -22.86 -16.21
N ARG A 106 5.76 -22.06 -15.95
CA ARG A 106 4.42 -22.30 -16.52
C ARG A 106 4.59 -22.29 -18.03
N LYS A 107 4.40 -23.45 -18.65
CA LYS A 107 4.42 -23.54 -20.10
C LYS A 107 3.22 -22.75 -20.62
N PRO A 108 3.40 -21.74 -21.47
CA PRO A 108 2.29 -20.91 -21.98
C PRO A 108 1.28 -21.72 -22.78
N VAL A 109 1.64 -22.94 -23.16
CA VAL A 109 0.77 -23.87 -23.89
C VAL A 109 0.87 -25.23 -23.20
N SER A 110 -0.26 -25.75 -22.72
CA SER A 110 -0.41 -27.11 -22.23
C SER A 110 -1.26 -27.92 -23.21
N VAL A 111 -0.74 -29.06 -23.64
CA VAL A 111 -1.50 -30.02 -24.44
C VAL A 111 -1.89 -31.17 -23.51
N GLY A 112 -3.14 -31.28 -23.21
CA GLY A 112 -3.71 -32.40 -22.42
C GLY A 112 -4.39 -33.40 -23.34
N VAL A 113 -4.01 -34.68 -23.24
CA VAL A 113 -4.76 -35.79 -23.84
C VAL A 113 -5.58 -36.40 -22.72
N GLY A 114 -6.90 -36.20 -22.75
CA GLY A 114 -7.85 -36.78 -21.79
C GLY A 114 -8.70 -37.83 -22.45
N GLY A 115 -8.71 -39.05 -21.92
CA GLY A 115 -9.68 -40.08 -22.26
C GLY A 115 -10.80 -40.05 -21.22
N ALA A 116 -12.05 -39.83 -21.63
CA ALA A 116 -13.21 -40.01 -20.78
C ALA A 116 -13.87 -41.37 -21.09
N VAL A 117 -13.96 -42.24 -20.09
CA VAL A 117 -14.69 -43.49 -20.16
C VAL A 117 -16.08 -43.23 -19.54
N GLY A 118 -17.07 -43.00 -20.37
CA GLY A 118 -18.44 -42.90 -19.93
C GLY A 118 -19.10 -44.29 -19.95
N SER A 119 -19.96 -44.62 -18.98
CA SER A 119 -20.66 -45.89 -18.83
C SER A 119 -21.72 -46.17 -19.91
N GLY A 120 -21.57 -45.63 -21.11
CA GLY A 120 -22.47 -45.81 -22.25
C GLY A 120 -21.80 -46.18 -23.55
N GLY A 121 -20.56 -46.70 -23.53
CA GLY A 121 -19.91 -47.30 -24.69
C GLY A 121 -19.32 -46.34 -25.74
N TYR A 122 -19.20 -45.06 -25.48
CA TYR A 122 -18.47 -44.08 -26.32
C TYR A 122 -17.14 -43.75 -25.70
N SER A 123 -16.05 -44.22 -26.30
CA SER A 123 -14.68 -43.78 -25.98
C SER A 123 -14.33 -42.61 -26.89
N GLY A 124 -14.25 -41.42 -26.33
CA GLY A 124 -13.79 -40.22 -27.02
C GLY A 124 -12.37 -39.83 -26.56
N LEU A 125 -11.40 -39.85 -27.48
CA LEU A 125 -10.11 -39.21 -27.27
C LEU A 125 -10.28 -37.73 -27.56
N GLY A 126 -10.22 -36.91 -26.50
CA GLY A 126 -10.24 -35.44 -26.62
C GLY A 126 -8.83 -34.91 -26.47
N VAL A 127 -8.34 -34.13 -27.42
CA VAL A 127 -7.12 -33.35 -27.32
C VAL A 127 -7.55 -31.93 -26.95
N GLY A 128 -7.18 -31.50 -25.73
CA GLY A 128 -7.40 -30.13 -25.25
C GLY A 128 -6.11 -29.32 -25.34
N ILE A 129 -6.14 -28.16 -25.99
CA ILE A 129 -5.05 -27.19 -25.96
C ILE A 129 -5.46 -26.11 -24.98
N GLY A 130 -4.76 -26.03 -23.84
CA GLY A 130 -4.90 -24.95 -22.88
C GLY A 130 -3.87 -23.87 -23.20
N ILE A 131 -4.32 -22.64 -23.46
CA ILE A 131 -3.45 -21.47 -23.62
C ILE A 131 -3.56 -20.65 -22.34
N ASP A 132 -2.48 -20.51 -21.59
CA ASP A 132 -2.42 -19.63 -20.41
C ASP A 132 -2.08 -18.20 -20.89
N LEU A 133 -3.11 -17.35 -20.91
CA LEU A 133 -3.00 -15.94 -21.27
C LEU A 133 -2.70 -15.04 -20.05
N SER A 134 -2.51 -15.63 -18.89
CA SER A 134 -2.16 -14.92 -17.65
C SER A 134 -0.72 -14.47 -17.68
N GLY A 135 -0.28 -13.47 -18.18
CA GLY A 135 1.12 -12.98 -18.22
C GLY A 135 2.01 -13.43 -17.04
N PRO A 136 3.30 -13.19 -17.06
CA PRO A 136 4.21 -13.64 -16.02
C PRO A 136 3.75 -13.17 -14.64
N PRO A 137 3.89 -14.00 -13.58
CA PRO A 137 3.49 -13.62 -12.23
C PRO A 137 4.25 -12.36 -11.81
N LYS A 138 3.50 -11.33 -11.38
CA LYS A 138 4.08 -10.04 -10.94
C LYS A 138 4.70 -10.21 -9.55
N GLY A 139 5.88 -9.60 -9.35
CA GLY A 139 6.56 -9.55 -8.07
C GLY A 139 5.77 -8.78 -7.00
N MET A 140 6.30 -8.82 -5.79
CA MET A 140 5.82 -8.04 -4.66
C MET A 140 6.81 -6.93 -4.34
N VAL A 141 6.30 -5.74 -4.09
CA VAL A 141 7.07 -4.60 -3.58
C VAL A 141 6.68 -4.40 -2.13
N THR A 142 7.64 -4.59 -1.23
CA THR A 142 7.48 -4.25 0.19
C THR A 142 8.09 -2.87 0.41
N THR A 143 7.30 -1.96 0.97
CA THR A 143 7.71 -0.60 1.31
C THR A 143 7.63 -0.41 2.81
N GLU A 144 8.71 0.06 3.40
CA GLU A 144 8.82 0.41 4.82
C GLU A 144 9.08 1.91 4.94
N LEU A 145 8.37 2.55 5.85
CA LEU A 145 8.60 3.94 6.28
C LEU A 145 8.93 3.92 7.76
N ALA A 146 10.04 4.52 8.16
CA ALA A 146 10.41 4.72 9.55
C ALA A 146 10.56 6.21 9.86
N VAL A 147 10.06 6.61 11.03
CA VAL A 147 10.13 7.99 11.54
C VAL A 147 10.58 7.95 12.98
N GLN A 148 11.58 8.75 13.31
CA GLN A 148 12.06 8.95 14.68
C GLN A 148 11.97 10.44 15.02
N MET A 149 11.21 10.77 16.07
CA MET A 149 11.13 12.13 16.59
C MET A 149 12.10 12.32 17.73
N ARG A 150 12.97 13.31 17.61
CA ARG A 150 13.92 13.69 18.64
C ARG A 150 13.65 15.11 19.13
N ARG A 151 13.82 15.32 20.43
CA ARG A 151 13.87 16.65 21.00
C ARG A 151 15.19 17.31 20.59
N ARG A 152 15.13 18.53 20.07
CA ARG A 152 16.33 19.20 19.55
C ARG A 152 17.31 19.57 20.67
N ALA A 153 16.81 19.98 21.82
CA ALA A 153 17.63 20.49 22.93
C ALA A 153 18.67 19.48 23.47
N ASP A 154 18.33 18.20 23.47
CA ASP A 154 19.15 17.13 24.05
C ASP A 154 19.37 15.94 23.11
N GLY A 155 18.74 15.95 21.93
CA GLY A 155 18.83 14.86 20.95
C GLY A 155 18.11 13.57 21.36
N VAL A 156 17.36 13.58 22.48
CA VAL A 156 16.65 12.40 22.97
C VAL A 156 15.53 12.01 22.03
N ALA A 157 15.50 10.74 21.62
CA ALA A 157 14.37 10.17 20.87
C ALA A 157 13.16 10.04 21.79
N ILE A 158 12.08 10.77 21.48
CA ILE A 158 10.86 10.78 22.28
C ILE A 158 9.79 9.85 21.72
N TRP A 159 9.84 9.57 20.42
CA TRP A 159 8.91 8.72 19.71
C TRP A 159 9.58 8.11 18.47
N GLU A 160 9.24 6.86 18.19
CA GLU A 160 9.67 6.14 17.00
C GLU A 160 8.50 5.35 16.43
N GLY A 161 8.44 5.26 15.11
CA GLY A 161 7.43 4.46 14.46
C GLY A 161 7.90 3.88 13.15
N ARG A 162 7.33 2.72 12.82
CA ARG A 162 7.56 2.01 11.57
C ARG A 162 6.24 1.56 10.99
N ALA A 163 6.08 1.77 9.69
CA ALA A 163 4.94 1.28 8.93
C ALA A 163 5.44 0.48 7.72
N THR A 164 4.87 -0.69 7.48
CA THR A 164 5.25 -1.59 6.39
C THR A 164 4.03 -2.05 5.62
N THR A 165 4.12 -2.04 4.32
CA THR A 165 3.09 -2.58 3.42
C THR A 165 3.72 -3.37 2.28
N SER A 166 2.98 -4.32 1.73
CA SER A 166 3.40 -5.08 0.55
C SER A 166 2.30 -5.04 -0.50
N ALA A 167 2.68 -4.71 -1.72
CA ALA A 167 1.76 -4.59 -2.85
C ALA A 167 2.33 -5.26 -4.10
N ARG A 168 1.47 -5.72 -5.00
CA ARG A 168 1.90 -6.30 -6.28
C ARG A 168 2.61 -5.24 -7.12
N GLU A 169 3.72 -5.63 -7.73
CA GLU A 169 4.45 -4.78 -8.68
C GLU A 169 3.52 -4.27 -9.80
N GLY A 170 3.64 -2.97 -10.12
CA GLY A 170 2.79 -2.31 -11.12
C GLY A 170 1.35 -2.01 -10.64
N SER A 171 0.98 -2.37 -9.40
CA SER A 171 -0.31 -1.93 -8.84
C SER A 171 -0.25 -0.47 -8.37
N PRO A 172 -1.40 0.23 -8.30
CA PRO A 172 -1.45 1.58 -7.74
C PRO A 172 -0.89 1.66 -6.31
N ALA A 173 -1.10 0.62 -5.49
CA ALA A 173 -0.61 0.56 -4.11
C ALA A 173 0.92 0.46 -4.01
N ALA A 174 1.61 0.00 -5.05
CA ALA A 174 3.07 -0.06 -5.13
C ALA A 174 3.70 1.26 -5.63
N GLN A 175 2.89 2.23 -6.08
CA GLN A 175 3.40 3.52 -6.55
C GLN A 175 3.93 4.36 -5.37
N PRO A 176 5.13 4.98 -5.48
CA PRO A 176 5.76 5.72 -4.39
C PRO A 176 4.87 6.77 -3.73
N GLY A 177 4.17 7.58 -4.53
CA GLY A 177 3.31 8.65 -4.02
C GLY A 177 2.14 8.15 -3.17
N LEU A 178 1.46 7.07 -3.62
CA LEU A 178 0.38 6.45 -2.86
C LEU A 178 0.88 5.70 -1.63
N ALA A 179 1.99 4.97 -1.77
CA ALA A 179 2.61 4.27 -0.65
C ALA A 179 3.05 5.25 0.44
N ALA A 180 3.72 6.36 0.08
CA ALA A 180 4.17 7.39 1.01
C ALA A 180 3.00 8.00 1.80
N ALA A 181 1.93 8.42 1.11
CA ALA A 181 0.76 9.01 1.76
C ALA A 181 0.07 8.03 2.72
N LYS A 182 -0.15 6.79 2.28
CA LYS A 182 -0.80 5.76 3.10
C LYS A 182 0.04 5.34 4.30
N LEU A 183 1.36 5.12 4.11
CA LEU A 183 2.26 4.75 5.19
C LEU A 183 2.38 5.87 6.23
N ALA A 184 2.53 7.13 5.81
CA ALA A 184 2.58 8.27 6.71
C ALA A 184 1.27 8.42 7.49
N SER A 185 0.12 8.33 6.83
CA SER A 185 -1.19 8.42 7.47
C SER A 185 -1.43 7.26 8.45
N ALA A 186 -1.11 6.02 8.08
CA ALA A 186 -1.22 4.89 8.98
C ALA A 186 -0.27 5.02 10.18
N LEU A 187 0.97 5.50 9.96
CA LEU A 187 1.99 5.63 10.98
C LEU A 187 1.66 6.72 12.00
N LEU A 188 1.23 7.89 11.54
CA LEU A 188 1.02 9.07 12.36
C LEU A 188 -0.45 9.32 12.72
N GLY A 189 -1.41 8.75 11.99
CA GLY A 189 -2.84 8.99 12.17
C GLY A 189 -3.40 8.69 13.55
N GLY A 190 -2.74 7.86 14.33
CA GLY A 190 -3.08 7.58 15.73
C GLY A 190 -1.99 8.01 16.71
N TYR A 191 -1.24 9.04 16.39
CA TYR A 191 -0.14 9.55 17.20
C TYR A 191 -0.60 9.98 18.62
N PRO A 192 0.14 9.64 19.68
CA PRO A 192 1.36 8.86 19.72
C PRO A 192 1.16 7.35 19.55
N GLY A 193 -0.05 6.85 19.76
CA GLY A 193 -0.42 5.45 19.73
C GLY A 193 -0.02 4.67 20.99
N GLU A 194 -0.25 3.37 20.97
CA GLU A 194 0.17 2.46 22.05
C GLU A 194 1.61 2.02 21.81
N SER A 195 2.48 2.20 22.80
CA SER A 195 3.90 1.86 22.70
C SER A 195 4.12 0.35 22.77
N GLY A 196 4.99 -0.17 21.87
CA GLY A 196 5.38 -1.58 21.83
C GLY A 196 4.38 -2.52 21.16
N ARG A 197 3.28 -2.00 20.62
CA ARG A 197 2.25 -2.83 19.96
C ARG A 197 2.28 -2.67 18.44
N THR A 198 2.20 -3.79 17.74
CA THR A 198 1.98 -3.81 16.29
C THR A 198 0.48 -3.90 15.99
N ILE A 199 -0.01 -3.01 15.15
CA ILE A 199 -1.40 -2.99 14.68
C ILE A 199 -1.44 -3.07 13.16
N THR A 200 -2.56 -3.59 12.63
CA THR A 200 -2.83 -3.60 11.18
C THR A 200 -3.87 -2.54 10.85
N VAL A 201 -3.50 -1.62 9.97
CA VAL A 201 -4.36 -0.56 9.43
C VAL A 201 -4.79 -0.95 8.02
N LYS A 202 -6.09 -0.80 7.71
CA LYS A 202 -6.68 -1.10 6.40
C LYS A 202 -6.96 0.17 5.61
#